data_58c3fa2468e25cdba5e78d6a2dc4e8f0
#
_entry.id   58c3fa2468e25cdba5e78d6a2dc4e8f0
#
_cell.length_a   1.000
_cell.length_b   1.000
_cell.length_c   1.000
_cell.angle_alpha   90.00
_cell.angle_beta   90.00
_cell.angle_gamma   90.00
#
_symmetry.space_group_name_H-M   'P 1'
#
loop_
_entity.id
_entity.type
_entity.pdbx_description
1 polymer ?
#
loop_
_entity_poly.entity_id
_entity_poly.type
_entity_poly.pdbx_seq_one_letter_code
_entity_poly.pdbx_strand_id
1 'polypeptide(L)'
;MKLVISPAKSLNYTSELPTQEFSQSCFLKEAEMLNNILKNKSPNDLSKLMSISSSLGNLNYERNQSWSLPFSPSNSRQAIYAFNGDVYKGIDAYSIPANKIELLQNTVRIISGLYGILKPLDLVQPYRLEMGTKLSFGKNKNLYDYWKVQLTKSINEELKHGELFLNLASNEYAKAIDTKALKTPMITANFKQLKNGEYKTIAIFSKRARGLMTRYVIDNKVESVDELKHFSLDKYRFSDKLSSGNELIFTR
;
A
#
# COMPACT_ATOMS: atom_id res chain seq x y z
N MET A 1 7.33 6.59 -14.03
CA MET A 1 6.40 5.48 -13.69
C MET A 1 5.65 5.75 -12.39
N LYS A 2 4.53 5.07 -12.15
CA LYS A 2 3.84 4.99 -10.85
C LYS A 2 3.76 3.54 -10.41
N LEU A 3 3.76 3.30 -9.11
CA LEU A 3 3.52 1.96 -8.57
C LEU A 3 2.63 2.00 -7.32
N VAL A 4 1.91 0.91 -7.08
CA VAL A 4 1.06 0.74 -5.90
C VAL A 4 1.56 -0.39 -5.01
N ILE A 5 1.51 -0.18 -3.69
CA ILE A 5 1.80 -1.18 -2.65
C ILE A 5 0.66 -1.27 -1.64
N SER A 6 0.63 -2.36 -0.88
CA SER A 6 -0.29 -2.51 0.27
C SER A 6 0.24 -1.79 1.51
N PRO A 7 -0.62 -1.39 2.45
CA PRO A 7 -0.22 -0.91 3.76
C PRO A 7 0.27 -2.07 4.64
N ALA A 8 0.63 -1.78 5.88
CA ALA A 8 0.92 -2.80 6.89
C ALA A 8 -0.04 -2.71 8.08
N LYS A 9 -0.27 -3.86 8.74
CA LYS A 9 -1.07 -3.94 9.97
C LYS A 9 -0.31 -3.41 11.18
N SER A 10 1.01 -3.63 11.20
CA SER A 10 1.90 -3.11 12.23
C SER A 10 2.37 -1.71 11.87
N LEU A 11 2.55 -0.88 12.88
CA LEU A 11 2.92 0.54 12.72
C LEU A 11 4.14 0.85 13.60
N ASN A 12 4.94 1.79 13.15
CA ASN A 12 6.09 2.35 13.86
C ASN A 12 5.89 3.87 14.03
N TYR A 13 5.77 4.29 15.28
CA TYR A 13 5.63 5.72 15.66
C TYR A 13 6.76 6.19 16.59
N THR A 14 7.80 5.36 16.79
CA THR A 14 8.85 5.63 17.78
C THR A 14 10.22 5.89 17.18
N SER A 15 10.54 5.31 16.00
CA SER A 15 11.86 5.52 15.38
C SER A 15 12.05 6.98 14.95
N GLU A 16 13.27 7.48 15.03
CA GLU A 16 13.64 8.80 14.50
C GLU A 16 13.36 8.89 13.00
N LEU A 17 12.87 10.05 12.54
CA LEU A 17 12.52 10.27 11.14
C LEU A 17 13.72 10.80 10.36
N PRO A 18 14.01 10.26 9.16
CA PRO A 18 15.12 10.76 8.34
C PRO A 18 14.81 12.10 7.65
N THR A 19 13.56 12.56 7.66
CA THR A 19 13.15 13.83 7.09
C THR A 19 11.97 14.43 7.86
N GLN A 20 11.91 15.76 7.91
CA GLN A 20 10.78 16.51 8.46
C GLN A 20 9.75 16.89 7.37
N GLU A 21 10.04 16.60 6.10
CA GLU A 21 9.10 16.84 5.00
C GLU A 21 7.85 15.98 5.14
N PHE A 22 6.69 16.56 4.88
CA PHE A 22 5.42 15.83 4.89
C PHE A 22 4.43 16.42 3.89
N SER A 23 3.40 15.65 3.60
CA SER A 23 2.24 16.05 2.81
C SER A 23 0.94 15.61 3.48
N GLN A 24 -0.19 16.06 2.97
CA GLN A 24 -1.52 15.68 3.45
C GLN A 24 -2.17 14.71 2.45
N SER A 25 -2.87 13.72 2.97
CA SER A 25 -3.69 12.82 2.13
C SER A 25 -4.79 13.58 1.41
N CYS A 26 -5.02 13.24 0.15
CA CYS A 26 -6.10 13.86 -0.65
C CYS A 26 -7.51 13.42 -0.20
N PHE A 27 -7.64 12.34 0.57
CA PHE A 27 -8.92 11.76 1.02
C PHE A 27 -9.14 11.89 2.54
N LEU A 28 -8.68 12.98 3.17
CA LEU A 28 -8.84 13.16 4.61
C LEU A 28 -10.31 13.29 5.05
N LYS A 29 -11.17 13.90 4.24
CA LYS A 29 -12.62 14.00 4.53
C LYS A 29 -13.29 12.62 4.51
N GLU A 30 -12.93 11.80 3.54
CA GLU A 30 -13.40 10.42 3.41
C GLU A 30 -12.88 9.56 4.56
N ALA A 31 -11.60 9.74 4.95
CA ALA A 31 -11.02 9.06 6.09
C ALA A 31 -11.71 9.44 7.41
N GLU A 32 -12.01 10.72 7.61
CA GLU A 32 -12.77 11.20 8.77
C GLU A 32 -14.17 10.57 8.83
N MET A 33 -14.89 10.56 7.71
CA MET A 33 -16.22 9.92 7.62
C MET A 33 -16.15 8.44 7.97
N LEU A 34 -15.19 7.69 7.42
CA LEU A 34 -14.99 6.27 7.73
C LEU A 34 -14.58 6.06 9.20
N ASN A 35 -13.68 6.91 9.74
CA ASN A 35 -13.29 6.82 11.13
C ASN A 35 -14.46 7.12 12.08
N ASN A 36 -15.35 8.06 11.75
CA ASN A 36 -16.54 8.35 12.52
C ASN A 36 -17.49 7.14 12.59
N ILE A 37 -17.57 6.34 11.52
CA ILE A 37 -18.32 5.07 11.54
C ILE A 37 -17.64 4.06 12.50
N LEU A 38 -16.31 4.00 12.50
CA LEU A 38 -15.56 3.09 13.39
C LEU A 38 -15.61 3.54 14.86
N LYS A 39 -15.59 4.85 15.13
CA LYS A 39 -15.72 5.45 16.48
C LYS A 39 -16.99 4.99 17.18
N ASN A 40 -18.08 4.81 16.44
CA ASN A 40 -19.39 4.40 16.97
C ASN A 40 -19.51 2.88 17.23
N LYS A 41 -18.44 2.11 17.03
CA LYS A 41 -18.41 0.67 17.29
C LYS A 41 -17.71 0.39 18.61
N SER A 42 -18.28 -0.56 19.38
CA SER A 42 -17.61 -1.06 20.58
C SER A 42 -16.33 -1.85 20.23
N PRO A 43 -15.41 -2.04 21.19
CA PRO A 43 -14.23 -2.91 20.99
C PRO A 43 -14.59 -4.32 20.50
N ASN A 44 -15.70 -4.89 21.00
CA ASN A 44 -16.18 -6.20 20.61
C ASN A 44 -16.70 -6.22 19.15
N ASP A 45 -17.40 -5.15 18.73
CA ASP A 45 -17.84 -5.01 17.35
C ASP A 45 -16.67 -4.86 16.38
N LEU A 46 -15.63 -4.10 16.76
CA LEU A 46 -14.39 -3.99 15.99
C LEU A 46 -13.67 -5.34 15.90
N SER A 47 -13.64 -6.11 17.00
CA SER A 47 -13.05 -7.45 17.00
C SER A 47 -13.77 -8.38 16.02
N LYS A 48 -15.09 -8.39 16.02
CA LYS A 48 -15.92 -9.17 15.09
C LYS A 48 -15.76 -8.69 13.63
N LEU A 49 -15.88 -7.36 13.41
CA LEU A 49 -15.79 -6.75 12.08
C LEU A 49 -14.48 -7.07 11.37
N MET A 50 -13.37 -6.98 12.10
CA MET A 50 -12.02 -7.15 11.54
C MET A 50 -11.45 -8.56 11.76
N SER A 51 -12.18 -9.46 12.41
CA SER A 51 -11.74 -10.81 12.80
C SER A 51 -10.40 -10.79 13.54
N ILE A 52 -10.33 -9.99 14.61
CA ILE A 52 -9.14 -9.78 15.45
C ILE A 52 -9.41 -10.13 16.90
N SER A 53 -8.36 -10.31 17.72
CA SER A 53 -8.47 -10.56 19.15
C SER A 53 -9.10 -9.39 19.89
N SER A 54 -9.65 -9.64 21.07
CA SER A 54 -10.24 -8.61 21.94
C SER A 54 -9.22 -7.52 22.31
N SER A 55 -7.95 -7.89 22.54
CA SER A 55 -6.89 -6.91 22.81
C SER A 55 -6.64 -5.97 21.63
N LEU A 56 -6.66 -6.50 20.41
CA LEU A 56 -6.57 -5.67 19.20
C LEU A 56 -7.85 -4.86 18.96
N GLY A 57 -9.01 -5.37 19.34
CA GLY A 57 -10.27 -4.64 19.32
C GLY A 57 -10.22 -3.40 20.21
N ASN A 58 -9.77 -3.56 21.47
CA ASN A 58 -9.57 -2.46 22.42
C ASN A 58 -8.57 -1.43 21.87
N LEU A 59 -7.39 -1.88 21.42
CA LEU A 59 -6.38 -0.99 20.87
C LEU A 59 -6.90 -0.16 19.68
N ASN A 60 -7.66 -0.76 18.77
CA ASN A 60 -8.18 -0.03 17.62
C ASN A 60 -9.39 0.83 17.97
N TYR A 61 -10.16 0.50 19.00
CA TYR A 61 -11.15 1.40 19.57
C TYR A 61 -10.48 2.68 20.09
N GLU A 62 -9.44 2.58 20.91
CA GLU A 62 -8.68 3.73 21.42
C GLU A 62 -8.07 4.57 20.28
N ARG A 63 -7.49 3.92 19.26
CA ARG A 63 -6.96 4.60 18.07
C ARG A 63 -8.05 5.39 17.33
N ASN A 64 -9.21 4.78 17.12
CA ASN A 64 -10.32 5.46 16.46
C ASN A 64 -10.82 6.65 17.29
N GLN A 65 -10.91 6.52 18.64
CA GLN A 65 -11.32 7.63 19.51
C GLN A 65 -10.31 8.80 19.47
N SER A 66 -9.01 8.49 19.46
CA SER A 66 -7.94 9.48 19.47
C SER A 66 -7.72 10.16 18.10
N TRP A 67 -8.20 9.52 17.02
CA TRP A 67 -8.04 10.04 15.65
C TRP A 67 -8.76 11.38 15.47
N SER A 68 -8.04 12.41 15.05
CA SER A 68 -8.59 13.77 14.93
C SER A 68 -7.84 14.61 13.90
N LEU A 69 -8.55 15.54 13.28
CA LEU A 69 -7.99 16.57 12.42
C LEU A 69 -7.69 17.84 13.24
N PRO A 70 -6.77 18.72 12.77
CA PRO A 70 -5.90 18.57 11.61
C PRO A 70 -4.71 17.64 11.88
N PHE A 71 -4.16 17.01 10.82
CA PHE A 71 -2.92 16.24 10.93
C PHE A 71 -1.71 17.16 10.93
N SER A 72 -0.79 16.87 11.83
CA SER A 72 0.50 17.57 11.96
C SER A 72 1.59 16.57 12.41
N PRO A 73 2.87 16.90 12.30
CA PRO A 73 3.95 16.04 12.79
C PRO A 73 3.87 15.70 14.29
N SER A 74 3.12 16.49 15.08
CA SER A 74 2.94 16.24 16.51
C SER A 74 1.94 15.12 16.82
N ASN A 75 1.00 14.81 15.91
CA ASN A 75 -0.06 13.82 16.14
C ASN A 75 -0.12 12.72 15.05
N SER A 76 0.75 12.80 14.06
CA SER A 76 0.74 11.89 12.91
C SER A 76 2.16 11.68 12.35
N ARG A 77 2.32 10.72 11.44
CA ARG A 77 3.61 10.33 10.89
C ARG A 77 3.48 10.07 9.40
N GLN A 78 4.54 10.31 8.62
CA GLN A 78 4.55 10.00 7.18
C GLN A 78 4.29 8.50 6.96
N ALA A 79 3.42 8.16 6.01
CA ALA A 79 2.92 6.80 5.78
C ALA A 79 4.06 5.79 5.55
N ILE A 80 5.07 6.16 4.75
CA ILE A 80 6.19 5.26 4.44
C ILE A 80 7.02 4.87 5.68
N TYR A 81 7.09 5.73 6.68
CA TYR A 81 7.80 5.50 7.94
C TYR A 81 6.88 4.97 9.05
N ALA A 82 5.57 5.20 8.92
CA ALA A 82 4.58 4.70 9.86
C ALA A 82 4.29 3.21 9.67
N PHE A 83 4.15 2.74 8.43
CA PHE A 83 3.89 1.34 8.18
C PHE A 83 5.12 0.46 8.44
N ASN A 84 4.92 -0.64 9.17
CA ASN A 84 5.97 -1.59 9.53
C ASN A 84 5.51 -3.03 9.24
N GLY A 85 6.08 -3.64 8.20
CA GLY A 85 5.77 -5.00 7.75
C GLY A 85 6.77 -5.45 6.69
N ASP A 86 6.62 -6.69 6.20
CA ASP A 86 7.63 -7.28 5.30
C ASP A 86 7.84 -6.49 4.00
N VAL A 87 6.81 -5.83 3.46
CA VAL A 87 6.96 -4.91 2.32
C VAL A 87 7.87 -3.75 2.71
N TYR A 88 7.59 -3.10 3.83
CA TYR A 88 8.33 -1.92 4.30
C TYR A 88 9.77 -2.26 4.75
N LYS A 89 9.99 -3.45 5.31
CA LYS A 89 11.33 -3.99 5.55
C LYS A 89 12.11 -4.22 4.25
N GLY A 90 11.42 -4.60 3.17
CA GLY A 90 12.02 -4.73 1.85
C GLY A 90 12.34 -3.38 1.19
N ILE A 91 11.49 -2.37 1.40
CA ILE A 91 11.74 -0.99 0.91
C ILE A 91 12.91 -0.36 1.67
N ASP A 92 12.97 -0.59 2.99
CA ASP A 92 13.95 0.04 3.88
C ASP A 92 14.02 1.56 3.71
N ALA A 93 12.85 2.21 3.87
CA ALA A 93 12.68 3.63 3.57
C ALA A 93 13.60 4.54 4.41
N TYR A 94 13.99 4.08 5.60
CA TYR A 94 14.91 4.83 6.47
C TYR A 94 16.33 4.96 5.90
N SER A 95 16.74 4.07 4.99
CA SER A 95 18.05 4.10 4.32
C SER A 95 17.99 4.74 2.92
N ILE A 96 16.83 5.26 2.48
CA ILE A 96 16.73 5.96 1.18
C ILE A 96 17.43 7.32 1.30
N PRO A 97 18.40 7.62 0.41
CA PRO A 97 19.09 8.92 0.41
C PRO A 97 18.14 10.10 0.21
N ALA A 98 18.42 11.22 0.87
CA ALA A 98 17.58 12.42 0.84
C ALA A 98 17.26 12.89 -0.60
N ASN A 99 18.23 12.81 -1.52
CA ASN A 99 18.06 13.18 -2.93
C ASN A 99 17.13 12.25 -3.74
N LYS A 100 16.66 11.13 -3.14
CA LYS A 100 15.69 10.20 -3.75
C LYS A 100 14.29 10.28 -3.11
N ILE A 101 14.11 11.08 -2.06
CA ILE A 101 12.81 11.20 -1.35
C ILE A 101 11.74 11.77 -2.28
N GLU A 102 12.08 12.77 -3.09
CA GLU A 102 11.16 13.32 -4.08
C GLU A 102 10.74 12.25 -5.13
N LEU A 103 11.68 11.45 -5.61
CA LEU A 103 11.38 10.35 -6.53
C LEU A 103 10.46 9.32 -5.87
N LEU A 104 10.73 8.93 -4.60
CA LEU A 104 9.86 8.05 -3.82
C LEU A 104 8.44 8.63 -3.72
N GLN A 105 8.32 9.91 -3.32
CA GLN A 105 7.04 10.63 -3.17
C GLN A 105 6.25 10.69 -4.47
N ASN A 106 6.94 10.87 -5.60
CA ASN A 106 6.31 10.96 -6.91
C ASN A 106 5.97 9.60 -7.54
N THR A 107 6.66 8.52 -7.15
CA THR A 107 6.52 7.19 -7.77
C THR A 107 5.57 6.28 -7.01
N VAL A 108 5.65 6.22 -5.67
CA VAL A 108 4.96 5.23 -4.85
C VAL A 108 3.59 5.72 -4.39
N ARG A 109 2.61 4.82 -4.43
CA ARG A 109 1.28 5.01 -3.84
C ARG A 109 0.97 3.83 -2.92
N ILE A 110 0.42 4.11 -1.75
CA ILE A 110 0.04 3.12 -0.75
C ILE A 110 -1.48 3.07 -0.70
N ILE A 111 -2.08 1.94 -1.07
CA ILE A 111 -3.53 1.78 -1.00
C ILE A 111 -3.92 1.51 0.45
N SER A 112 -4.97 2.17 0.94
CA SER A 112 -5.42 2.09 2.33
C SER A 112 -6.93 1.92 2.42
N GLY A 113 -7.40 1.07 3.34
CA GLY A 113 -8.84 0.94 3.60
C GLY A 113 -9.45 2.19 4.24
N LEU A 114 -8.68 2.94 5.03
CA LEU A 114 -9.14 4.18 5.68
C LEU A 114 -8.88 5.42 4.81
N TYR A 115 -7.67 5.57 4.28
CA TYR A 115 -7.23 6.77 3.57
C TYR A 115 -7.35 6.67 2.05
N GLY A 116 -7.87 5.57 1.51
CA GLY A 116 -7.97 5.34 0.07
C GLY A 116 -6.61 5.13 -0.58
N ILE A 117 -5.94 6.20 -0.95
CA ILE A 117 -4.58 6.20 -1.51
C ILE A 117 -3.72 7.25 -0.81
N LEU A 118 -2.47 6.90 -0.53
CA LEU A 118 -1.50 7.75 0.14
C LEU A 118 -0.24 7.89 -0.71
N LYS A 119 0.36 9.05 -0.66
CA LYS A 119 1.76 9.26 -1.03
C LYS A 119 2.67 8.87 0.15
N PRO A 120 3.95 8.54 -0.09
CA PRO A 120 4.88 8.15 0.98
C PRO A 120 4.97 9.11 2.16
N LEU A 121 4.98 10.42 1.91
CA LEU A 121 5.11 11.45 2.95
C LEU A 121 3.76 11.96 3.47
N ASP A 122 2.63 11.40 3.03
CA ASP A 122 1.33 11.77 3.60
C ASP A 122 1.26 11.38 5.07
N LEU A 123 0.82 12.32 5.90
CA LEU A 123 0.64 12.09 7.32
C LEU A 123 -0.53 11.12 7.56
N VAL A 124 -0.31 10.16 8.46
CA VAL A 124 -1.31 9.20 8.91
C VAL A 124 -1.28 9.10 10.43
N GLN A 125 -2.43 8.89 11.04
CA GLN A 125 -2.56 8.51 12.45
C GLN A 125 -2.73 7.00 12.58
N PRO A 126 -2.43 6.39 13.73
CA PRO A 126 -2.60 4.96 13.95
C PRO A 126 -4.02 4.50 13.68
N TYR A 127 -4.17 3.49 12.85
CA TYR A 127 -5.47 2.90 12.50
C TYR A 127 -5.34 1.42 12.12
N ARG A 128 -6.48 0.75 12.03
CA ARG A 128 -6.61 -0.53 11.35
C ARG A 128 -7.94 -0.59 10.63
N LEU A 129 -7.90 -0.64 9.32
CA LEU A 129 -9.03 -0.93 8.46
C LEU A 129 -8.48 -1.55 7.17
N GLU A 130 -8.64 -2.88 7.03
CA GLU A 130 -8.20 -3.62 5.84
C GLU A 130 -9.21 -3.41 4.72
N MET A 131 -8.76 -3.37 3.46
CA MET A 131 -9.64 -3.13 2.30
C MET A 131 -10.73 -4.21 2.16
N GLY A 132 -10.41 -5.45 2.56
CA GLY A 132 -11.34 -6.57 2.55
C GLY A 132 -12.34 -6.60 3.71
N THR A 133 -12.28 -5.63 4.64
CA THR A 133 -13.21 -5.55 5.78
C THR A 133 -14.65 -5.36 5.28
N LYS A 134 -15.57 -6.18 5.77
CA LYS A 134 -17.00 -6.16 5.41
C LYS A 134 -17.75 -5.01 6.11
N LEU A 135 -17.28 -3.78 5.89
CA LEU A 135 -17.91 -2.58 6.42
C LEU A 135 -18.92 -2.06 5.41
N SER A 136 -20.20 -2.17 5.73
CA SER A 136 -21.28 -1.56 4.95
C SER A 136 -21.70 -0.23 5.57
N PHE A 137 -21.96 0.79 4.73
CA PHE A 137 -22.38 2.13 5.16
C PHE A 137 -23.03 2.90 4.02
N GLY A 138 -24.09 3.63 4.33
CA GLY A 138 -24.90 4.30 3.33
C GLY A 138 -25.38 3.29 2.26
N LYS A 139 -25.08 3.57 0.99
CA LYS A 139 -25.38 2.67 -0.14
C LYS A 139 -24.27 1.68 -0.47
N ASN A 140 -23.11 1.78 0.21
CA ASN A 140 -21.94 0.95 -0.09
C ASN A 140 -22.01 -0.37 0.71
N LYS A 141 -21.86 -1.51 0.02
CA LYS A 141 -21.86 -2.83 0.62
C LYS A 141 -20.54 -3.15 1.32
N ASN A 142 -19.44 -2.50 0.91
CA ASN A 142 -18.08 -2.72 1.39
C ASN A 142 -17.19 -1.54 0.97
N LEU A 143 -15.90 -1.60 1.38
CA LEU A 143 -14.92 -0.58 1.03
C LEU A 143 -14.53 -0.57 -0.45
N TYR A 144 -14.65 -1.68 -1.17
CA TYR A 144 -14.40 -1.71 -2.62
C TYR A 144 -15.43 -0.88 -3.38
N ASP A 145 -16.72 -1.00 -3.03
CA ASP A 145 -17.79 -0.22 -3.64
C ASP A 145 -17.56 1.29 -3.42
N TYR A 146 -17.04 1.63 -2.25
CA TYR A 146 -16.76 3.02 -1.88
C TYR A 146 -15.54 3.59 -2.60
N TRP A 147 -14.42 2.85 -2.59
CA TRP A 147 -13.15 3.36 -3.04
C TRP A 147 -12.88 3.24 -4.54
N LYS A 148 -13.48 2.24 -5.21
CA LYS A 148 -13.07 1.84 -6.56
C LYS A 148 -13.06 2.98 -7.58
N VAL A 149 -14.13 3.76 -7.63
CA VAL A 149 -14.24 4.88 -8.57
C VAL A 149 -13.27 6.01 -8.21
N GLN A 150 -13.20 6.35 -6.93
CA GLN A 150 -12.37 7.45 -6.43
C GLN A 150 -10.87 7.17 -6.62
N LEU A 151 -10.42 5.96 -6.26
CA LEU A 151 -9.02 5.56 -6.43
C LEU A 151 -8.61 5.51 -7.89
N THR A 152 -9.45 4.92 -8.74
CA THR A 152 -9.16 4.81 -10.17
C THR A 152 -9.08 6.18 -10.82
N LYS A 153 -9.99 7.10 -10.45
CA LYS A 153 -9.94 8.49 -10.90
C LYS A 153 -8.67 9.19 -10.46
N SER A 154 -8.32 9.11 -9.16
CA SER A 154 -7.10 9.73 -8.61
C SER A 154 -5.82 9.20 -9.29
N ILE A 155 -5.73 7.88 -9.52
CA ILE A 155 -4.61 7.28 -10.22
C ILE A 155 -4.55 7.79 -11.67
N ASN A 156 -5.67 7.85 -12.38
CA ASN A 156 -5.73 8.36 -13.75
C ASN A 156 -5.34 9.84 -13.87
N GLU A 157 -5.63 10.66 -12.87
CA GLU A 157 -5.25 12.07 -12.85
C GLU A 157 -3.71 12.24 -12.72
N GLU A 158 -3.05 11.32 -12.03
CA GLU A 158 -1.61 11.34 -11.83
C GLU A 158 -0.81 10.66 -12.96
N LEU A 159 -1.41 9.70 -13.68
CA LEU A 159 -0.75 8.97 -14.75
C LEU A 159 -0.64 9.82 -16.02
N LYS A 160 0.58 9.91 -16.55
CA LYS A 160 0.84 10.48 -17.89
C LYS A 160 0.52 9.45 -18.97
N HIS A 161 0.32 9.92 -20.21
CA HIS A 161 0.11 9.02 -21.33
C HIS A 161 1.34 8.13 -21.55
N GLY A 162 1.10 6.80 -21.64
CA GLY A 162 2.18 5.81 -21.82
C GLY A 162 3.04 5.55 -20.58
N GLU A 163 2.73 6.18 -19.44
CA GLU A 163 3.47 5.97 -18.20
C GLU A 163 3.25 4.56 -17.66
N LEU A 164 4.33 3.87 -17.30
CA LEU A 164 4.27 2.54 -16.69
C LEU A 164 3.56 2.62 -15.33
N PHE A 165 2.53 1.77 -15.14
CA PHE A 165 1.82 1.60 -13.88
C PHE A 165 2.02 0.19 -13.34
N LEU A 166 2.80 0.06 -12.25
CA LEU A 166 3.19 -1.21 -11.66
C LEU A 166 2.37 -1.53 -10.40
N ASN A 167 1.78 -2.72 -10.36
CA ASN A 167 1.13 -3.25 -9.17
C ASN A 167 2.07 -4.16 -8.37
N LEU A 168 2.39 -3.72 -7.17
CA LEU A 168 3.08 -4.48 -6.11
C LEU A 168 2.18 -4.66 -4.87
N ALA A 169 0.92 -4.26 -4.96
CA ALA A 169 -0.06 -4.50 -3.90
C ALA A 169 -0.54 -5.97 -3.92
N SER A 170 -1.09 -6.42 -2.81
CA SER A 170 -1.78 -7.72 -2.77
C SER A 170 -3.10 -7.66 -3.54
N ASN A 171 -3.62 -8.83 -3.94
CA ASN A 171 -4.91 -8.91 -4.62
C ASN A 171 -6.04 -8.25 -3.84
N GLU A 172 -6.00 -8.29 -2.51
CA GLU A 172 -6.96 -7.61 -1.65
C GLU A 172 -7.00 -6.11 -1.94
N TYR A 173 -5.83 -5.46 -2.01
CA TYR A 173 -5.75 -4.00 -2.24
C TYR A 173 -5.86 -3.63 -3.72
N ALA A 174 -5.26 -4.41 -4.61
CA ALA A 174 -5.33 -4.17 -6.05
C ALA A 174 -6.77 -4.20 -6.61
N LYS A 175 -7.67 -5.02 -6.04
CA LYS A 175 -9.11 -5.07 -6.40
C LYS A 175 -9.85 -3.76 -6.17
N ALA A 176 -9.32 -2.85 -5.36
CA ALA A 176 -9.89 -1.52 -5.16
C ALA A 176 -9.64 -0.57 -6.34
N ILE A 177 -8.89 -1.00 -7.36
CA ILE A 177 -8.65 -0.27 -8.61
C ILE A 177 -9.46 -0.92 -9.72
N ASP A 178 -10.19 -0.14 -10.49
CA ASP A 178 -10.86 -0.60 -11.71
C ASP A 178 -9.88 -0.62 -12.88
N THR A 179 -9.28 -1.78 -13.12
CA THR A 179 -8.28 -1.95 -14.18
C THR A 179 -8.82 -1.69 -15.58
N LYS A 180 -10.15 -1.82 -15.79
CA LYS A 180 -10.79 -1.54 -17.06
C LYS A 180 -10.96 -0.05 -17.34
N ALA A 181 -11.01 0.76 -16.29
CA ALA A 181 -11.16 2.22 -16.37
C ALA A 181 -9.82 2.97 -16.25
N LEU A 182 -8.69 2.26 -16.15
CA LEU A 182 -7.36 2.88 -16.17
C LEU A 182 -6.98 3.37 -17.56
N LYS A 183 -6.31 4.54 -17.62
CA LYS A 183 -5.77 5.12 -18.87
C LYS A 183 -4.59 4.33 -19.45
N THR A 184 -3.90 3.56 -18.61
CA THR A 184 -2.77 2.71 -19.00
C THR A 184 -2.92 1.32 -18.37
N PRO A 185 -2.47 0.24 -19.03
CA PRO A 185 -2.51 -1.09 -18.44
C PRO A 185 -1.74 -1.16 -17.12
N MET A 186 -2.31 -1.84 -16.13
CA MET A 186 -1.63 -2.13 -14.88
C MET A 186 -0.80 -3.40 -15.02
N ILE A 187 0.52 -3.27 -14.94
CA ILE A 187 1.46 -4.40 -14.94
C ILE A 187 1.58 -4.93 -13.52
N THR A 188 1.43 -6.24 -13.33
CA THR A 188 1.53 -6.87 -12.01
C THR A 188 2.80 -7.71 -11.90
N ALA A 189 3.64 -7.45 -10.90
CA ALA A 189 4.80 -8.29 -10.59
C ALA A 189 4.47 -9.30 -9.48
N ASN A 190 4.64 -10.57 -9.78
CA ASN A 190 4.41 -11.69 -8.88
C ASN A 190 5.72 -12.43 -8.57
N PHE A 191 5.87 -12.85 -7.31
CA PHE A 191 7.09 -13.48 -6.79
C PHE A 191 6.78 -14.89 -6.32
N LYS A 192 7.45 -15.88 -6.93
CA LYS A 192 7.26 -17.31 -6.66
C LYS A 192 8.57 -17.97 -6.25
N GLN A 193 8.46 -19.03 -5.47
CA GLN A 193 9.59 -19.87 -5.07
C GLN A 193 9.35 -21.30 -5.50
N LEU A 194 10.44 -21.98 -5.88
CA LEU A 194 10.39 -23.41 -6.14
C LEU A 194 10.21 -24.15 -4.80
N LYS A 195 9.12 -24.92 -4.70
CA LYS A 195 8.82 -25.75 -3.54
C LYS A 195 8.20 -27.06 -4.02
N ASN A 196 8.84 -28.18 -3.71
CA ASN A 196 8.40 -29.53 -4.12
C ASN A 196 8.17 -29.63 -5.65
N GLY A 197 9.10 -29.09 -6.45
CA GLY A 197 9.02 -29.14 -7.93
C GLY A 197 8.07 -28.14 -8.58
N GLU A 198 7.35 -27.31 -7.81
CA GLU A 198 6.40 -26.31 -8.32
C GLU A 198 6.71 -24.91 -7.85
N TYR A 199 6.48 -23.90 -8.69
CA TYR A 199 6.59 -22.49 -8.33
C TYR A 199 5.33 -21.99 -7.61
N LYS A 200 5.46 -21.71 -6.30
CA LYS A 200 4.36 -21.26 -5.43
C LYS A 200 4.65 -19.87 -4.83
N THR A 201 3.60 -19.08 -4.66
CA THR A 201 3.68 -17.83 -3.92
C THR A 201 3.68 -18.13 -2.42
N ILE A 202 4.75 -17.76 -1.71
CA ILE A 202 4.85 -17.84 -0.25
C ILE A 202 4.71 -16.43 0.30
N ALA A 203 3.66 -16.20 1.10
CA ALA A 203 3.21 -14.87 1.49
C ALA A 203 4.30 -13.96 2.08
N ILE A 204 5.08 -14.45 3.05
CA ILE A 204 6.12 -13.65 3.71
C ILE A 204 7.22 -13.23 2.72
N PHE A 205 7.68 -14.14 1.87
CA PHE A 205 8.71 -13.86 0.89
C PHE A 205 8.22 -12.98 -0.25
N SER A 206 6.99 -13.21 -0.72
CA SER A 206 6.37 -12.35 -1.76
C SER A 206 6.16 -10.92 -1.26
N LYS A 207 5.77 -10.72 0.01
CA LYS A 207 5.67 -9.38 0.61
C LYS A 207 7.03 -8.67 0.63
N ARG A 208 8.08 -9.36 1.11
CA ARG A 208 9.43 -8.79 1.12
C ARG A 208 9.94 -8.47 -0.27
N ALA A 209 9.71 -9.35 -1.24
CA ALA A 209 10.12 -9.15 -2.64
C ALA A 209 9.44 -7.94 -3.29
N ARG A 210 8.17 -7.68 -2.99
CA ARG A 210 7.46 -6.46 -3.42
C ARG A 210 8.13 -5.20 -2.87
N GLY A 211 8.55 -5.24 -1.61
CA GLY A 211 9.33 -4.14 -1.01
C GLY A 211 10.68 -3.95 -1.69
N LEU A 212 11.42 -5.04 -1.92
CA LEU A 212 12.70 -5.02 -2.64
C LEU A 212 12.55 -4.49 -4.08
N MET A 213 11.46 -4.86 -4.78
CA MET A 213 11.17 -4.33 -6.10
C MET A 213 10.86 -2.83 -6.05
N THR A 214 10.10 -2.37 -5.05
CA THR A 214 9.87 -0.94 -4.83
C THR A 214 11.20 -0.20 -4.61
N ARG A 215 12.09 -0.74 -3.76
CA ARG A 215 13.41 -0.18 -3.53
C ARG A 215 14.27 -0.16 -4.80
N TYR A 216 14.28 -1.25 -5.56
CA TYR A 216 14.98 -1.36 -6.84
C TYR A 216 14.53 -0.28 -7.83
N VAL A 217 13.22 -0.06 -7.95
CA VAL A 217 12.64 0.99 -8.79
C VAL A 217 13.18 2.37 -8.41
N ILE A 218 13.22 2.69 -7.12
CA ILE A 218 13.70 4.00 -6.64
C ILE A 218 15.22 4.14 -6.81
N ASP A 219 15.97 3.08 -6.51
CA ASP A 219 17.44 3.14 -6.58
C ASP A 219 17.95 3.28 -8.02
N ASN A 220 17.27 2.65 -8.98
CA ASN A 220 17.68 2.60 -10.38
C ASN A 220 16.85 3.54 -11.29
N LYS A 221 15.89 4.30 -10.74
CA LYS A 221 14.99 5.19 -11.51
C LYS A 221 14.32 4.47 -12.69
N VAL A 222 13.82 3.25 -12.42
CA VAL A 222 13.20 2.39 -13.44
C VAL A 222 11.98 3.06 -14.06
N GLU A 223 11.88 3.05 -15.39
CA GLU A 223 10.77 3.67 -16.13
C GLU A 223 10.12 2.72 -17.15
N SER A 224 10.71 1.55 -17.41
CA SER A 224 10.24 0.58 -18.42
C SER A 224 10.06 -0.83 -17.86
N VAL A 225 9.28 -1.65 -18.58
CA VAL A 225 9.10 -3.08 -18.26
C VAL A 225 10.40 -3.85 -18.44
N ASP A 226 11.21 -3.50 -19.44
CA ASP A 226 12.48 -4.19 -19.68
C ASP A 226 13.47 -3.95 -18.55
N GLU A 227 13.53 -2.74 -18.01
CA GLU A 227 14.33 -2.46 -16.80
C GLU A 227 13.82 -3.22 -15.58
N LEU A 228 12.49 -3.42 -15.42
CA LEU A 228 11.95 -4.26 -14.36
C LEU A 228 12.44 -5.71 -14.45
N LYS A 229 12.59 -6.27 -15.66
CA LYS A 229 13.06 -7.64 -15.87
C LYS A 229 14.48 -7.88 -15.35
N HIS A 230 15.30 -6.83 -15.21
CA HIS A 230 16.64 -6.91 -14.64
C HIS A 230 16.65 -7.05 -13.09
N PHE A 231 15.50 -6.96 -12.43
CA PHE A 231 15.42 -7.16 -10.98
C PHE A 231 15.98 -8.51 -10.56
N SER A 232 16.95 -8.49 -9.64
CA SER A 232 17.69 -9.68 -9.23
C SER A 232 17.99 -9.76 -7.73
N LEU A 233 17.32 -8.93 -6.91
CA LEU A 233 17.52 -8.93 -5.47
C LEU A 233 16.94 -10.20 -4.82
N ASP A 234 17.53 -10.63 -3.72
CA ASP A 234 17.12 -11.83 -2.94
C ASP A 234 17.00 -13.10 -3.82
N LYS A 235 17.91 -13.25 -4.79
CA LYS A 235 17.99 -14.36 -5.76
C LYS A 235 16.82 -14.47 -6.73
N TYR A 236 15.86 -13.54 -6.73
CA TYR A 236 14.80 -13.53 -7.73
C TYR A 236 15.35 -13.24 -9.12
N ARG A 237 14.75 -13.88 -10.12
CA ARG A 237 15.02 -13.65 -11.54
C ARG A 237 13.71 -13.62 -12.30
N PHE A 238 13.63 -12.76 -13.30
CA PHE A 238 12.51 -12.74 -14.24
C PHE A 238 12.39 -14.08 -14.95
N SER A 239 11.17 -14.58 -15.09
CA SER A 239 10.84 -15.82 -15.80
C SER A 239 9.94 -15.49 -16.99
N ASP A 240 10.49 -15.44 -18.16
CA ASP A 240 9.73 -15.23 -19.40
C ASP A 240 8.70 -16.34 -19.61
N LYS A 241 9.09 -17.59 -19.38
CA LYS A 241 8.22 -18.78 -19.52
C LYS A 241 6.95 -18.73 -18.66
N LEU A 242 7.01 -18.09 -17.49
CA LEU A 242 5.89 -18.04 -16.55
C LEU A 242 5.13 -16.71 -16.62
N SER A 243 5.66 -15.72 -17.33
CA SER A 243 5.07 -14.41 -17.51
C SER A 243 4.13 -14.41 -18.72
N SER A 244 3.07 -13.62 -18.66
CA SER A 244 2.10 -13.51 -19.77
C SER A 244 1.35 -12.19 -19.68
N GLY A 245 1.20 -11.50 -20.81
CA GLY A 245 0.47 -10.23 -20.89
C GLY A 245 1.01 -9.19 -19.90
N ASN A 246 0.14 -8.74 -19.01
CA ASN A 246 0.47 -7.74 -17.98
C ASN A 246 0.98 -8.36 -16.67
N GLU A 247 1.29 -9.66 -16.64
CA GLU A 247 1.82 -10.34 -15.46
C GLU A 247 3.30 -10.69 -15.64
N LEU A 248 4.16 -10.10 -14.82
CA LEU A 248 5.59 -10.41 -14.74
C LEU A 248 5.83 -11.35 -13.57
N ILE A 249 6.42 -12.51 -13.84
CA ILE A 249 6.74 -13.50 -12.81
C ILE A 249 8.23 -13.51 -12.53
N PHE A 250 8.57 -13.35 -11.27
CA PHE A 250 9.93 -13.48 -10.75
C PHE A 250 10.02 -14.73 -9.89
N THR A 251 11.05 -15.54 -10.11
CA THR A 251 11.23 -16.83 -9.42
C THR A 251 12.57 -16.91 -8.70
N ARG A 252 12.63 -17.69 -7.61
CA ARG A 252 13.85 -18.11 -6.95
C ARG A 252 13.73 -19.54 -6.39
#